data_bfd75ed0daccab240e6851babd7c171e
#
_entry.id   bfd75ed0daccab240e6851babd7c171e
#
_cell.length_a   1.000
_cell.length_b   1.000
_cell.length_c   1.000
_cell.angle_alpha   90.00
_cell.angle_beta   90.00
_cell.angle_gamma   90.00
#
_symmetry.space_group_name_H-M   'P 1'
#
loop_
_entity.id
_entity.type
_entity.pdbx_description
1 polymer ?
#
loop_
_entity_poly.entity_id
_entity_poly.type
_entity_poly.pdbx_seq_one_letter_code
_entity_poly.pdbx_strand_id
1 'polypeptide(L)'
;MDNEQIQKNVKSGYADIVKRSTKKSFLPNIFQCCDPKAIATDIGKKIGYSEDDLKNVPEDANLGIGCGNPTALASIKKGETILDLGSGAGFDCFLASRATGETGKVIGVDITPEMVAQAKKNAKKGNYKNIEFKVGAIENLPVESESVDLIISNCVINLSNQKEQVFKEAFRVAKSNGRIMISDIILLKDLPDYVKNSVEGHIACLAGAVKKEDYIRAIAKAGFTAISIDKEAG
;
A
#
# COMPACT_ATOMS: atom_id res chain seq x y z
N MET A 1 2.09 -3.57 22.94
CA MET A 1 3.03 -4.41 22.14
C MET A 1 4.22 -3.56 21.74
N ASP A 2 5.43 -4.14 21.73
CA ASP A 2 6.60 -3.44 21.17
C ASP A 2 6.57 -3.46 19.64
N ASN A 3 7.45 -2.67 19.02
CA ASN A 3 7.48 -2.51 17.56
C ASN A 3 7.81 -3.81 16.82
N GLU A 4 8.70 -4.63 17.38
CA GLU A 4 9.12 -5.89 16.79
C GLU A 4 7.97 -6.91 16.76
N GLN A 5 7.20 -6.99 17.85
CA GLN A 5 6.03 -7.85 17.93
C GLN A 5 4.93 -7.42 16.96
N ILE A 6 4.71 -6.11 16.78
CA ILE A 6 3.73 -5.60 15.82
C ILE A 6 4.15 -5.96 14.39
N GLN A 7 5.40 -5.70 14.02
CA GLN A 7 5.89 -6.06 12.69
C GLN A 7 5.79 -7.56 12.42
N LYS A 8 6.07 -8.40 13.41
CA LYS A 8 5.94 -9.86 13.30
C LYS A 8 4.49 -10.28 13.05
N ASN A 9 3.55 -9.71 13.81
CA ASN A 9 2.12 -10.00 13.67
C ASN A 9 1.58 -9.53 12.31
N VAL A 10 1.96 -8.33 11.87
CA VAL A 10 1.62 -7.78 10.56
C VAL A 10 2.13 -8.71 9.46
N LYS A 11 3.43 -9.04 9.46
CA LYS A 11 4.01 -9.97 8.46
C LYS A 11 3.26 -11.29 8.40
N SER A 12 2.97 -11.91 9.56
CA SER A 12 2.25 -13.18 9.61
C SER A 12 0.84 -13.06 9.06
N GLY A 13 0.09 -12.03 9.44
CA GLY A 13 -1.26 -11.80 8.96
C GLY A 13 -1.33 -11.61 7.43
N TYR A 14 -0.45 -10.80 6.89
CA TYR A 14 -0.38 -10.55 5.45
C TYR A 14 0.14 -11.75 4.64
N ALA A 15 1.09 -12.53 5.19
CA ALA A 15 1.52 -13.80 4.59
C ALA A 15 0.36 -14.80 4.50
N ASP A 16 -0.51 -14.86 5.50
CA ASP A 16 -1.68 -15.74 5.49
C ASP A 16 -2.75 -15.28 4.49
N ILE A 17 -2.91 -13.98 4.26
CA ILE A 17 -3.80 -13.45 3.21
C ILE A 17 -3.33 -13.98 1.84
N VAL A 18 -2.04 -13.89 1.51
CA VAL A 18 -1.50 -14.42 0.25
C VAL A 18 -1.74 -15.92 0.13
N LYS A 19 -1.44 -16.69 1.18
CA LYS A 19 -1.64 -18.15 1.17
C LYS A 19 -3.10 -18.54 0.93
N ARG A 20 -4.05 -17.78 1.48
CA ARG A 20 -5.50 -18.03 1.29
C ARG A 20 -5.96 -17.65 -0.12
N SER A 21 -5.49 -16.53 -0.66
CA SER A 21 -5.86 -16.07 -2.01
C SER A 21 -5.31 -16.98 -3.12
N THR A 22 -4.18 -17.67 -2.88
CA THR A 22 -3.54 -18.57 -3.85
C THR A 22 -4.00 -20.01 -3.78
N LYS A 23 -4.69 -20.42 -2.72
CA LYS A 23 -5.28 -21.78 -2.64
C LYS A 23 -6.51 -21.86 -3.55
N LYS A 24 -6.37 -22.56 -4.67
CA LYS A 24 -7.54 -23.00 -5.45
C LYS A 24 -8.40 -23.89 -4.55
N SER A 25 -9.62 -23.49 -4.28
CA SER A 25 -10.61 -24.37 -3.64
C SER A 25 -10.85 -25.58 -4.53
N PHE A 26 -10.46 -26.75 -4.06
CA PHE A 26 -10.67 -28.03 -4.76
C PHE A 26 -12.10 -28.57 -4.50
N LEU A 27 -12.96 -27.78 -3.87
CA LEU A 27 -14.34 -28.15 -3.58
C LEU A 27 -15.24 -27.84 -4.78
N PRO A 28 -16.13 -28.77 -5.18
CA PRO A 28 -17.06 -28.52 -6.27
C PRO A 28 -18.01 -27.36 -5.95
N ASN A 29 -18.41 -26.65 -6.98
CA ASN A 29 -19.18 -25.40 -7.08
C ASN A 29 -20.51 -25.29 -6.30
N ILE A 30 -20.71 -25.94 -5.18
CA ILE A 30 -21.98 -25.96 -4.45
C ILE A 30 -22.10 -24.83 -3.40
N PHE A 31 -20.98 -24.13 -3.07
CA PHE A 31 -20.97 -23.00 -2.13
C PHE A 31 -20.27 -21.75 -2.71
N GLN A 32 -20.74 -21.29 -3.85
CA GLN A 32 -20.18 -20.13 -4.58
C GLN A 32 -20.66 -18.77 -4.04
N CYS A 33 -21.17 -18.72 -2.80
CA CYS A 33 -21.64 -17.45 -2.21
C CYS A 33 -20.53 -16.47 -1.81
N CYS A 34 -19.24 -16.88 -1.76
CA CYS A 34 -18.13 -16.02 -1.33
C CYS A 34 -16.87 -16.32 -2.14
N ASP A 35 -16.84 -15.89 -3.41
CA ASP A 35 -15.58 -15.87 -4.17
C ASP A 35 -14.68 -14.74 -3.63
N PRO A 36 -13.49 -15.05 -3.05
CA PRO A 36 -12.58 -14.04 -2.53
C PRO A 36 -12.21 -12.98 -3.56
N LYS A 37 -12.17 -13.32 -4.84
CA LYS A 37 -11.87 -12.39 -5.94
C LYS A 37 -13.02 -11.43 -6.24
N ALA A 38 -14.25 -11.92 -6.18
CA ALA A 38 -15.44 -11.07 -6.30
C ALA A 38 -15.50 -10.06 -5.16
N ILE A 39 -15.23 -10.50 -3.93
CA ILE A 39 -15.16 -9.63 -2.74
C ILE A 39 -14.06 -8.57 -2.91
N ALA A 40 -12.85 -8.97 -3.33
CA ALA A 40 -11.75 -8.04 -3.57
C ALA A 40 -12.08 -7.01 -4.66
N THR A 41 -12.78 -7.42 -5.71
CA THR A 41 -13.25 -6.55 -6.78
C THR A 41 -14.28 -5.55 -6.27
N ASP A 42 -15.26 -5.98 -5.47
CA ASP A 42 -16.26 -5.11 -4.86
C ASP A 42 -15.65 -4.10 -3.89
N ILE A 43 -14.68 -4.53 -3.09
CA ILE A 43 -13.91 -3.62 -2.22
C ILE A 43 -13.17 -2.60 -3.09
N GLY A 44 -12.46 -3.02 -4.13
CA GLY A 44 -11.75 -2.13 -5.03
C GLY A 44 -12.65 -1.03 -5.61
N LYS A 45 -13.85 -1.39 -6.08
CA LYS A 45 -14.83 -0.41 -6.57
C LYS A 45 -15.25 0.58 -5.48
N LYS A 46 -15.53 0.10 -4.27
CA LYS A 46 -15.96 0.95 -3.13
C LYS A 46 -14.89 1.95 -2.71
N ILE A 47 -13.62 1.60 -2.78
CA ILE A 47 -12.50 2.48 -2.42
C ILE A 47 -12.02 3.36 -3.58
N GLY A 48 -12.68 3.31 -4.74
CA GLY A 48 -12.52 4.29 -5.80
C GLY A 48 -11.74 3.83 -7.03
N TYR A 49 -11.44 2.53 -7.19
CA TYR A 49 -10.88 2.02 -8.44
C TYR A 49 -11.98 1.83 -9.48
N SER A 50 -11.69 2.23 -10.71
CA SER A 50 -12.58 2.03 -11.84
C SER A 50 -12.60 0.54 -12.27
N GLU A 51 -13.64 0.16 -13.02
CA GLU A 51 -13.67 -1.19 -13.62
C GLU A 51 -12.48 -1.44 -14.55
N ASP A 52 -12.00 -0.39 -15.21
CA ASP A 52 -10.84 -0.45 -16.10
C ASP A 52 -9.55 -0.69 -15.30
N ASP A 53 -9.36 -0.03 -14.17
CA ASP A 53 -8.25 -0.31 -13.26
C ASP A 53 -8.23 -1.77 -12.81
N LEU A 54 -9.39 -2.29 -12.39
CA LEU A 54 -9.53 -3.65 -11.89
C LEU A 54 -9.32 -4.72 -12.97
N LYS A 55 -9.71 -4.45 -14.23
CA LYS A 55 -9.55 -5.37 -15.35
C LYS A 55 -8.13 -5.39 -15.93
N ASN A 56 -7.42 -4.27 -15.81
CA ASN A 56 -6.13 -4.06 -16.47
C ASN A 56 -4.91 -4.38 -15.61
N VAL A 57 -5.10 -4.97 -14.43
CA VAL A 57 -4.03 -5.47 -13.56
C VAL A 57 -4.08 -6.99 -13.50
N PRO A 58 -2.97 -7.67 -13.17
CA PRO A 58 -3.00 -9.11 -12.93
C PRO A 58 -4.04 -9.46 -11.86
N GLU A 59 -4.89 -10.44 -12.13
CA GLU A 59 -6.02 -10.82 -11.27
C GLU A 59 -5.64 -11.11 -9.82
N ASP A 60 -4.47 -11.74 -9.63
CA ASP A 60 -3.95 -12.12 -8.31
C ASP A 60 -3.27 -10.94 -7.58
N ALA A 61 -3.28 -9.72 -8.15
CA ALA A 61 -2.74 -8.52 -7.51
C ALA A 61 -3.75 -7.85 -6.58
N ASN A 62 -5.04 -7.92 -6.90
CA ASN A 62 -6.10 -7.36 -6.06
C ASN A 62 -6.46 -8.32 -4.92
N LEU A 63 -6.02 -8.00 -3.71
CA LEU A 63 -6.31 -8.77 -2.50
C LEU A 63 -7.44 -8.15 -1.65
N GLY A 64 -8.00 -7.02 -2.05
CA GLY A 64 -9.05 -6.30 -1.33
C GLY A 64 -8.59 -5.68 0.00
N ILE A 65 -7.32 -5.26 0.10
CA ILE A 65 -6.69 -4.77 1.34
C ILE A 65 -6.28 -3.29 1.29
N GLY A 66 -6.90 -2.49 0.45
CA GLY A 66 -6.68 -1.04 0.41
C GLY A 66 -7.78 -0.26 1.13
N CYS A 67 -7.55 1.02 1.38
CA CYS A 67 -8.54 1.94 1.93
C CYS A 67 -8.82 3.17 1.05
N GLY A 68 -8.23 3.23 -0.15
CA GLY A 68 -8.46 4.27 -1.15
C GLY A 68 -7.73 3.99 -2.45
N ASN A 69 -7.71 5.00 -3.35
CA ASN A 69 -7.02 4.93 -4.64
C ASN A 69 -6.02 6.10 -4.76
N PRO A 70 -4.80 5.95 -4.22
CA PRO A 70 -3.79 7.00 -4.30
C PRO A 70 -3.33 7.24 -5.74
N THR A 71 -3.39 6.25 -6.62
CA THR A 71 -2.94 6.38 -8.02
C THR A 71 -3.84 7.32 -8.82
N ALA A 72 -5.15 7.33 -8.56
CA ALA A 72 -6.09 8.24 -9.24
C ALA A 72 -5.82 9.71 -8.92
N LEU A 73 -5.36 10.02 -7.71
CA LEU A 73 -5.12 11.38 -7.24
C LEU A 73 -3.68 11.84 -7.48
N ALA A 74 -2.76 10.92 -7.71
CA ALA A 74 -1.32 11.18 -7.76
C ALA A 74 -0.83 11.98 -8.99
N SER A 75 -1.69 12.23 -9.98
CA SER A 75 -1.33 12.95 -11.22
C SER A 75 -0.01 12.46 -11.83
N ILE A 76 0.10 11.15 -12.04
CA ILE A 76 1.29 10.46 -12.53
C ILE A 76 1.66 10.99 -13.91
N LYS A 77 2.93 11.36 -14.11
CA LYS A 77 3.47 11.84 -15.38
C LYS A 77 4.28 10.75 -16.08
N LYS A 78 4.33 10.82 -17.41
CA LYS A 78 5.17 9.90 -18.21
C LYS A 78 6.65 10.05 -17.84
N GLY A 79 7.32 8.92 -17.66
CA GLY A 79 8.75 8.87 -17.35
C GLY A 79 9.12 9.03 -15.88
N GLU A 80 8.16 9.24 -14.98
CA GLU A 80 8.44 9.36 -13.54
C GLU A 80 8.92 8.04 -12.92
N THR A 81 9.80 8.16 -11.93
CA THR A 81 10.14 7.08 -11.00
C THR A 81 9.19 7.14 -9.81
N ILE A 82 8.44 6.07 -9.61
CA ILE A 82 7.39 5.97 -8.60
C ILE A 82 7.77 4.92 -7.55
N LEU A 83 7.60 5.24 -6.28
CA LEU A 83 7.76 4.32 -5.17
C LEU A 83 6.40 4.03 -4.53
N ASP A 84 6.08 2.75 -4.37
CA ASP A 84 4.89 2.28 -3.65
C ASP A 84 5.31 1.69 -2.30
N LEU A 85 4.86 2.34 -1.22
CA LEU A 85 5.09 1.90 0.15
C LEU A 85 4.05 0.86 0.56
N GLY A 86 4.50 -0.33 0.96
CA GLY A 86 3.60 -1.45 1.28
C GLY A 86 2.89 -1.98 0.05
N SER A 87 3.65 -2.24 -1.01
CA SER A 87 3.10 -2.59 -2.34
C SER A 87 2.27 -3.87 -2.40
N GLY A 88 2.29 -4.69 -1.36
CA GLY A 88 1.55 -5.95 -1.32
C GLY A 88 1.82 -6.84 -2.52
N ALA A 89 0.76 -7.35 -3.16
CA ALA A 89 0.86 -8.15 -4.37
C ALA A 89 1.04 -7.31 -5.67
N GLY A 90 1.24 -5.98 -5.53
CA GLY A 90 1.65 -5.06 -6.60
C GLY A 90 0.52 -4.30 -7.29
N PHE A 91 -0.70 -4.28 -6.75
CA PHE A 91 -1.87 -3.70 -7.42
C PHE A 91 -1.63 -2.24 -7.86
N ASP A 92 -1.29 -1.34 -6.94
CA ASP A 92 -1.03 0.06 -7.24
C ASP A 92 0.24 0.25 -8.10
N CYS A 93 1.26 -0.62 -7.95
CA CYS A 93 2.43 -0.63 -8.82
C CYS A 93 2.08 -0.90 -10.28
N PHE A 94 1.12 -1.81 -10.58
CA PHE A 94 0.72 -2.10 -11.96
C PHE A 94 -0.04 -0.94 -12.59
N LEU A 95 -0.90 -0.26 -11.83
CA LEU A 95 -1.57 0.96 -12.28
C LEU A 95 -0.56 2.09 -12.53
N ALA A 96 0.34 2.31 -11.59
CA ALA A 96 1.40 3.31 -11.71
C ALA A 96 2.32 3.05 -12.92
N SER A 97 2.68 1.78 -13.17
CA SER A 97 3.49 1.38 -14.32
C SER A 97 2.85 1.74 -15.66
N ARG A 98 1.55 1.49 -15.79
CA ARG A 98 0.81 1.88 -16.99
C ARG A 98 0.73 3.39 -17.14
N ALA A 99 0.51 4.10 -16.04
CA ALA A 99 0.40 5.55 -16.03
C ALA A 99 1.73 6.23 -16.41
N THR A 100 2.85 5.81 -15.80
CA THR A 100 4.17 6.38 -16.11
C THR A 100 4.74 5.94 -17.46
N GLY A 101 4.29 4.79 -17.99
CA GLY A 101 4.69 4.27 -19.30
C GLY A 101 6.09 3.63 -19.30
N GLU A 102 6.53 3.19 -20.47
CA GLU A 102 7.76 2.40 -20.64
C GLU A 102 9.05 3.13 -20.25
N THR A 103 9.06 4.45 -20.32
CA THR A 103 10.21 5.28 -19.93
C THR A 103 10.28 5.58 -18.45
N GLY A 104 9.20 5.32 -17.71
CA GLY A 104 9.16 5.46 -16.25
C GLY A 104 9.58 4.19 -15.54
N LYS A 105 9.74 4.28 -14.22
CA LYS A 105 10.09 3.17 -13.35
C LYS A 105 9.16 3.12 -12.15
N VAL A 106 8.79 1.92 -11.72
CA VAL A 106 8.04 1.71 -10.47
C VAL A 106 8.85 0.81 -9.53
N ILE A 107 8.92 1.18 -8.28
CA ILE A 107 9.57 0.42 -7.21
C ILE A 107 8.50 0.12 -6.18
N GLY A 108 8.20 -1.17 -5.96
CA GLY A 108 7.33 -1.61 -4.87
C GLY A 108 8.16 -2.12 -3.70
N VAL A 109 7.89 -1.62 -2.50
CA VAL A 109 8.54 -2.09 -1.27
C VAL A 109 7.49 -2.67 -0.34
N ASP A 110 7.72 -3.90 0.13
CA ASP A 110 6.88 -4.55 1.14
C ASP A 110 7.73 -5.32 2.14
N ILE A 111 7.30 -5.30 3.40
CA ILE A 111 8.03 -5.98 4.48
C ILE A 111 7.83 -7.50 4.45
N THR A 112 6.80 -7.99 3.75
CA THR A 112 6.36 -9.40 3.70
C THR A 112 6.96 -10.09 2.47
N PRO A 113 7.91 -11.05 2.63
CA PRO A 113 8.53 -11.73 1.49
C PRO A 113 7.52 -12.45 0.58
N GLU A 114 6.45 -13.01 1.14
CA GLU A 114 5.39 -13.68 0.39
C GLU A 114 4.64 -12.72 -0.53
N MET A 115 4.36 -11.49 -0.06
CA MET A 115 3.77 -10.42 -0.87
C MET A 115 4.67 -10.06 -2.04
N VAL A 116 5.95 -9.81 -1.77
CA VAL A 116 6.96 -9.50 -2.81
C VAL A 116 7.10 -10.63 -3.82
N ALA A 117 7.10 -11.89 -3.37
CA ALA A 117 7.15 -13.05 -4.25
C ALA A 117 5.91 -13.12 -5.16
N GLN A 118 4.71 -12.87 -4.62
CA GLN A 118 3.49 -12.82 -5.39
C GLN A 118 3.49 -11.64 -6.38
N ALA A 119 3.93 -10.46 -5.96
CA ALA A 119 4.06 -9.28 -6.83
C ALA A 119 4.99 -9.54 -8.03
N LYS A 120 6.16 -10.15 -7.78
CA LYS A 120 7.10 -10.57 -8.85
C LYS A 120 6.49 -11.58 -9.82
N LYS A 121 5.72 -12.54 -9.30
CA LYS A 121 4.99 -13.52 -10.14
C LYS A 121 3.94 -12.82 -11.00
N ASN A 122 3.19 -11.89 -10.43
CA ASN A 122 2.18 -11.10 -11.12
C ASN A 122 2.82 -10.22 -12.22
N ALA A 123 3.95 -9.56 -11.93
CA ALA A 123 4.68 -8.76 -12.90
C ALA A 123 5.16 -9.59 -14.10
N LYS A 124 5.68 -10.80 -13.84
CA LYS A 124 6.09 -11.73 -14.89
C LYS A 124 4.90 -12.19 -15.75
N LYS A 125 3.76 -12.52 -15.11
CA LYS A 125 2.53 -12.94 -15.79
C LYS A 125 1.96 -11.84 -16.68
N GLY A 126 2.01 -10.57 -16.21
CA GLY A 126 1.54 -9.39 -16.92
C GLY A 126 2.59 -8.75 -17.87
N ASN A 127 3.79 -9.33 -17.99
CA ASN A 127 4.90 -8.83 -18.82
C ASN A 127 5.32 -7.39 -18.51
N TYR A 128 5.22 -6.98 -17.24
CA TYR A 128 5.69 -5.67 -16.79
C TYR A 128 7.23 -5.65 -16.70
N LYS A 129 7.89 -4.74 -17.42
CA LYS A 129 9.35 -4.65 -17.52
C LYS A 129 9.94 -3.49 -16.71
N ASN A 130 9.12 -2.53 -16.35
CA ASN A 130 9.54 -1.30 -15.65
C ASN A 130 9.18 -1.29 -14.17
N ILE A 131 8.90 -2.47 -13.57
CA ILE A 131 8.59 -2.60 -12.14
C ILE A 131 9.66 -3.44 -11.45
N GLU A 132 10.15 -2.95 -10.31
CA GLU A 132 11.05 -3.67 -9.41
C GLU A 132 10.38 -3.84 -8.04
N PHE A 133 10.38 -5.06 -7.49
CA PHE A 133 9.85 -5.33 -6.14
C PHE A 133 10.97 -5.71 -5.19
N LYS A 134 11.01 -5.05 -4.02
CA LYS A 134 12.03 -5.23 -2.97
C LYS A 134 11.37 -5.60 -1.64
N VAL A 135 12.00 -6.51 -0.91
CA VAL A 135 11.65 -6.74 0.50
C VAL A 135 12.33 -5.68 1.34
N GLY A 136 11.56 -4.95 2.15
CA GLY A 136 12.09 -3.90 3.02
C GLY A 136 11.03 -3.31 3.93
N ALA A 137 11.47 -2.71 5.03
CA ALA A 137 10.62 -1.96 5.94
C ALA A 137 10.46 -0.51 5.43
N ILE A 138 9.29 0.06 5.60
CA ILE A 138 9.02 1.46 5.22
C ILE A 138 9.78 2.47 6.11
N GLU A 139 10.24 2.05 7.29
CA GLU A 139 11.08 2.82 8.20
C GLU A 139 12.57 2.83 7.79
N ASN A 140 12.96 1.96 6.84
CA ASN A 140 14.32 1.84 6.31
C ASN A 140 14.26 1.34 4.87
N LEU A 141 14.00 2.24 3.94
CA LEU A 141 13.73 1.94 2.54
C LEU A 141 14.99 1.49 1.79
N PRO A 142 14.96 0.33 1.09
CA PRO A 142 16.06 -0.15 0.24
C PRO A 142 16.08 0.60 -1.11
N VAL A 143 15.99 1.93 -1.05
CA VAL A 143 15.91 2.85 -2.17
C VAL A 143 16.91 3.99 -1.97
N GLU A 144 17.57 4.39 -3.04
CA GLU A 144 18.56 5.47 -3.02
C GLU A 144 17.92 6.82 -2.67
N SER A 145 18.70 7.69 -2.03
CA SER A 145 18.28 9.05 -1.73
C SER A 145 18.04 9.84 -3.03
N GLU A 146 17.08 10.78 -2.99
CA GLU A 146 16.78 11.71 -4.09
C GLU A 146 16.57 11.05 -5.46
N SER A 147 15.96 9.85 -5.47
CA SER A 147 15.79 9.04 -6.68
C SER A 147 14.34 8.92 -7.18
N VAL A 148 13.37 9.35 -6.37
CA VAL A 148 11.94 9.12 -6.61
C VAL A 148 11.20 10.43 -6.91
N ASP A 149 10.40 10.46 -7.97
CA ASP A 149 9.57 11.61 -8.34
C ASP A 149 8.23 11.62 -7.60
N LEU A 150 7.66 10.44 -7.37
CA LEU A 150 6.38 10.27 -6.70
C LEU A 150 6.43 9.08 -5.74
N ILE A 151 5.95 9.29 -4.52
CA ILE A 151 5.70 8.21 -3.56
C ILE A 151 4.19 8.03 -3.45
N ILE A 152 3.72 6.81 -3.54
CA ILE A 152 2.34 6.44 -3.26
C ILE A 152 2.29 5.50 -2.04
N SER A 153 1.19 5.57 -1.29
CA SER A 153 0.96 4.70 -0.13
C SER A 153 -0.53 4.46 0.04
N ASN A 154 -0.91 3.20 0.21
CA ASN A 154 -2.29 2.79 0.42
C ASN A 154 -2.42 1.94 1.68
N CYS A 155 -2.91 2.56 2.77
CA CYS A 155 -3.22 1.89 4.04
C CYS A 155 -2.05 1.14 4.72
N VAL A 156 -0.82 1.63 4.58
CA VAL A 156 0.35 0.94 5.14
C VAL A 156 1.03 1.72 6.27
N ILE A 157 1.03 3.06 6.23
CA ILE A 157 1.78 3.87 7.19
C ILE A 157 1.25 3.68 8.62
N ASN A 158 -0.04 3.40 8.75
CA ASN A 158 -0.65 3.06 10.04
C ASN A 158 -0.21 1.71 10.63
N LEU A 159 0.41 0.84 9.84
CA LEU A 159 1.01 -0.40 10.36
C LEU A 159 2.32 -0.13 11.13
N SER A 160 2.91 1.05 10.95
CA SER A 160 4.13 1.47 11.64
C SER A 160 3.84 2.31 12.88
N ASN A 161 4.52 2.00 13.99
CA ASN A 161 4.55 2.85 15.18
C ASN A 161 5.56 4.00 15.06
N GLN A 162 6.38 4.00 14.01
CA GLN A 162 7.45 4.96 13.80
C GLN A 162 7.13 5.87 12.60
N LYS A 163 5.93 6.46 12.56
CA LYS A 163 5.48 7.29 11.44
C LYS A 163 6.44 8.42 11.08
N GLU A 164 7.05 9.06 12.08
CA GLU A 164 8.06 10.10 11.83
C GLU A 164 9.26 9.54 11.07
N GLN A 165 9.70 8.30 11.38
CA GLN A 165 10.79 7.66 10.67
C GLN A 165 10.38 7.26 9.25
N VAL A 166 9.15 6.78 9.07
CA VAL A 166 8.60 6.49 7.72
C VAL A 166 8.62 7.74 6.85
N PHE A 167 8.15 8.88 7.36
CA PHE A 167 8.15 10.12 6.59
C PHE A 167 9.56 10.69 6.36
N LYS A 168 10.51 10.50 7.29
CA LYS A 168 11.93 10.84 7.07
C LYS A 168 12.53 10.01 5.92
N GLU A 169 12.26 8.72 5.88
CA GLU A 169 12.71 7.85 4.80
C GLU A 169 12.05 8.22 3.46
N ALA A 170 10.73 8.47 3.46
CA ALA A 170 10.03 8.96 2.29
C ALA A 170 10.65 10.28 1.77
N PHE A 171 10.95 11.23 2.66
CA PHE A 171 11.59 12.48 2.30
C PHE A 171 13.02 12.27 1.78
N ARG A 172 13.79 11.36 2.40
CA ARG A 172 15.15 11.04 1.96
C ARG A 172 15.19 10.53 0.52
N VAL A 173 14.26 9.65 0.14
CA VAL A 173 14.25 9.05 -1.20
C VAL A 173 13.58 9.93 -2.25
N ALA A 174 12.75 10.89 -1.86
CA ALA A 174 12.13 11.85 -2.75
C ALA A 174 13.15 12.81 -3.35
N LYS A 175 13.07 13.09 -4.64
CA LYS A 175 13.80 14.19 -5.29
C LYS A 175 13.36 15.53 -4.73
N SER A 176 14.12 16.59 -4.94
CA SER A 176 13.82 17.95 -4.44
C SER A 176 12.43 18.49 -4.83
N ASN A 177 11.89 18.07 -5.97
CA ASN A 177 10.53 18.37 -6.42
C ASN A 177 9.60 17.14 -6.37
N GLY A 178 10.01 16.12 -5.64
CA GLY A 178 9.22 14.90 -5.45
C GLY A 178 7.98 15.17 -4.60
N ARG A 179 6.96 14.36 -4.80
CA ARG A 179 5.69 14.46 -4.07
C ARG A 179 5.27 13.12 -3.48
N ILE A 180 4.41 13.17 -2.48
CA ILE A 180 3.84 11.98 -1.85
C ILE A 180 2.31 12.04 -1.92
N MET A 181 1.67 10.92 -2.27
CA MET A 181 0.23 10.75 -2.25
C MET A 181 -0.13 9.57 -1.35
N ILE A 182 -0.94 9.83 -0.34
CA ILE A 182 -1.28 8.86 0.70
C ILE A 182 -2.79 8.70 0.75
N SER A 183 -3.23 7.44 0.82
CA SER A 183 -4.57 7.08 1.25
C SER A 183 -4.46 6.25 2.52
N ASP A 184 -4.91 6.80 3.65
CA ASP A 184 -4.78 6.12 4.95
C ASP A 184 -5.95 6.47 5.87
N ILE A 185 -6.16 5.64 6.90
CA ILE A 185 -7.18 5.85 7.92
C ILE A 185 -6.69 6.88 8.93
N ILE A 186 -7.52 7.86 9.27
CA ILE A 186 -7.30 8.80 10.37
C ILE A 186 -8.38 8.64 11.44
N LEU A 187 -8.04 8.94 12.68
CA LEU A 187 -8.97 8.89 13.79
C LEU A 187 -9.72 10.22 13.96
N LEU A 188 -11.04 10.15 14.01
CA LEU A 188 -11.89 11.27 14.44
C LEU A 188 -12.03 11.33 15.98
N LYS A 189 -11.87 10.18 16.65
CA LYS A 189 -11.93 10.02 18.12
C LYS A 189 -10.90 8.98 18.54
N ASP A 190 -10.50 9.02 19.80
CA ASP A 190 -9.61 8.01 20.36
C ASP A 190 -10.25 6.63 20.33
N LEU A 191 -9.46 5.63 19.91
CA LEU A 191 -9.91 4.24 19.90
C LEU A 191 -9.94 3.68 21.34
N PRO A 192 -10.88 2.78 21.64
CA PRO A 192 -10.87 2.01 22.88
C PRO A 192 -9.56 1.18 22.99
N ASP A 193 -9.07 1.03 24.21
CA ASP A 193 -7.80 0.35 24.49
C ASP A 193 -7.76 -1.10 23.99
N TYR A 194 -8.90 -1.80 24.03
CA TYR A 194 -8.98 -3.17 23.54
C TYR A 194 -8.75 -3.25 22.01
N VAL A 195 -9.10 -2.22 21.24
CA VAL A 195 -8.80 -2.15 19.79
C VAL A 195 -7.34 -1.79 19.57
N LYS A 196 -6.82 -0.77 20.28
CA LYS A 196 -5.41 -0.35 20.18
C LYS A 196 -4.42 -1.49 20.46
N ASN A 197 -4.80 -2.40 21.35
CA ASN A 197 -3.94 -3.50 21.78
C ASN A 197 -4.24 -4.84 21.10
N SER A 198 -5.17 -4.89 20.12
CA SER A 198 -5.51 -6.11 19.40
C SER A 198 -4.63 -6.30 18.17
N VAL A 199 -4.30 -7.55 17.87
CA VAL A 199 -3.57 -7.95 16.66
C VAL A 199 -4.41 -7.64 15.41
N GLU A 200 -5.71 -7.96 15.49
CA GLU A 200 -6.68 -7.72 14.43
C GLU A 200 -6.80 -6.21 14.11
N GLY A 201 -6.81 -5.37 15.14
CA GLY A 201 -6.83 -3.91 14.97
C GLY A 201 -5.58 -3.40 14.24
N HIS A 202 -4.41 -3.99 14.48
CA HIS A 202 -3.18 -3.66 13.75
C HIS A 202 -3.24 -4.14 12.29
N ILE A 203 -3.65 -5.38 12.04
CA ILE A 203 -3.78 -5.91 10.67
C ILE A 203 -4.81 -5.12 9.86
N ALA A 204 -5.86 -4.61 10.51
CA ALA A 204 -6.87 -3.75 9.91
C ALA A 204 -6.45 -2.27 9.75
N CYS A 205 -5.20 -1.90 10.01
CA CYS A 205 -4.67 -0.52 9.96
C CYS A 205 -5.33 0.46 10.95
N LEU A 206 -6.18 -0.03 11.87
CA LEU A 206 -6.91 0.81 12.84
C LEU A 206 -6.08 1.13 14.08
N ALA A 207 -5.44 0.10 14.67
CA ALA A 207 -4.75 0.25 15.96
C ALA A 207 -3.58 1.26 15.92
N GLY A 208 -2.95 1.40 14.78
CA GLY A 208 -1.89 2.39 14.57
C GLY A 208 -2.36 3.71 13.95
N ALA A 209 -3.65 3.86 13.64
CA ALA A 209 -4.16 5.13 13.13
C ALA A 209 -4.04 6.24 14.20
N VAL A 210 -3.80 7.46 13.74
CA VAL A 210 -3.64 8.65 14.58
C VAL A 210 -4.61 9.74 14.14
N LYS A 211 -4.75 10.80 14.95
CA LYS A 211 -5.55 11.96 14.59
C LYS A 211 -4.93 12.68 13.39
N LYS A 212 -5.77 13.37 12.63
CA LYS A 212 -5.39 14.11 11.42
C LYS A 212 -4.23 15.09 11.67
N GLU A 213 -4.30 15.83 12.77
CA GLU A 213 -3.31 16.85 13.12
C GLU A 213 -1.93 16.22 13.40
N ASP A 214 -1.91 15.06 14.05
CA ASP A 214 -0.67 14.33 14.37
C ASP A 214 -0.06 13.73 13.10
N TYR A 215 -0.91 13.23 12.19
CA TYR A 215 -0.47 12.69 10.90
C TYR A 215 0.17 13.78 10.04
N ILE A 216 -0.50 14.95 9.88
CA ILE A 216 0.01 16.11 9.14
C ILE A 216 1.29 16.65 9.78
N ARG A 217 1.36 16.70 11.11
CA ARG A 217 2.56 17.14 11.84
C ARG A 217 3.76 16.25 11.54
N ALA A 218 3.56 14.92 11.48
CA ALA A 218 4.62 13.98 11.15
C ALA A 218 5.14 14.17 9.71
N ILE A 219 4.26 14.42 8.74
CA ILE A 219 4.62 14.75 7.36
C ILE A 219 5.45 16.04 7.29
N ALA A 220 4.95 17.12 7.92
CA ALA A 220 5.62 18.42 7.91
C ALA A 220 6.99 18.38 8.61
N LYS A 221 7.11 17.64 9.73
CA LYS A 221 8.35 17.47 10.47
C LYS A 221 9.44 16.74 9.65
N ALA A 222 9.06 15.90 8.70
CA ALA A 222 10.00 15.24 7.80
C ALA A 222 10.57 16.17 6.72
N GLY A 223 9.93 17.31 6.45
CA GLY A 223 10.37 18.30 5.47
C GLY A 223 9.43 18.52 4.30
N PHE A 224 8.35 17.74 4.18
CA PHE A 224 7.35 17.98 3.13
C PHE A 224 6.61 19.30 3.37
N THR A 225 6.38 20.03 2.28
CA THR A 225 5.66 21.31 2.26
C THR A 225 4.41 21.21 1.38
N ALA A 226 3.56 22.23 1.38
CA ALA A 226 2.34 22.27 0.55
C ALA A 226 1.42 21.04 0.75
N ILE A 227 1.17 20.69 2.02
CA ILE A 227 0.31 19.56 2.39
C ILE A 227 -1.15 19.92 2.13
N SER A 228 -1.85 19.14 1.31
CA SER A 228 -3.28 19.25 1.04
C SER A 228 -4.02 17.96 1.41
N ILE A 229 -5.33 18.07 1.60
CA ILE A 229 -6.24 16.94 1.79
C ILE A 229 -7.25 17.00 0.66
N ASP A 230 -7.14 16.06 -0.27
CA ASP A 230 -7.92 16.10 -1.50
C ASP A 230 -9.31 15.45 -1.32
N LYS A 231 -9.43 14.49 -0.40
CA LYS A 231 -10.69 13.78 -0.13
C LYS A 231 -10.73 13.26 1.30
N GLU A 232 -11.84 13.49 1.97
CA GLU A 232 -12.21 12.81 3.22
C GLU A 232 -13.47 11.99 2.97
N ALA A 233 -13.47 10.72 3.42
CA ALA A 233 -14.64 9.85 3.40
C ALA A 233 -14.86 9.34 4.84
N GLY A 234 -16.08 9.47 5.33
CA GLY A 234 -16.51 9.01 6.65
C GLY A 234 -17.61 8.00 6.55
#